data_440541e5c3ef87387f6a7f91843c2ae8
#
_entry.id   440541e5c3ef87387f6a7f91843c2ae8
#
_cell.length_a   1.000
_cell.length_b   1.000
_cell.length_c   1.000
_cell.angle_alpha   90.00
_cell.angle_beta   90.00
_cell.angle_gamma   90.00
#
_symmetry.space_group_name_H-M   'P 1'
#
loop_
_entity.id
_entity.type
_entity.pdbx_description
1 polymer ?
#
loop_
_entity_poly.entity_id
_entity_poly.type
_entity_poly.pdbx_seq_one_letter_code
_entity_poly.pdbx_strand_id
1 'polypeptide(L)'
;MEIIAEIGQNFNGDINLAIQLILKAKESGADVAKFQLYNAKELFSKNNNPWYEYNCKTEITYNNVKILKQVCDDNDIEFMASAFDIERVDWLESIGVKRHKLASRSINNDVLINKVLQTNKQTLVSLGMWKDAEFPEINSKNIKFLHCISKYPTPLKDVNLDQINFEKYFGFSDHTVGITASCAALSRGAKIIEKHFTLDKEMFGPDHVCSMSPNELLQLSIFRDELEVCL
;
A
#
# COMPACT_ATOMS: atom_id res chain seq x y z
N MET A 1 -11.81 6.10 10.14
CA MET A 1 -11.31 5.15 9.08
C MET A 1 -10.14 5.81 8.36
N GLU A 2 -9.29 5.05 7.63
CA GLU A 2 -8.04 5.57 7.05
C GLU A 2 -7.91 5.17 5.58
N ILE A 3 -7.37 6.08 4.75
CA ILE A 3 -7.10 5.83 3.33
C ILE A 3 -5.60 5.94 3.07
N ILE A 4 -4.99 4.84 2.63
CA ILE A 4 -3.60 4.74 2.21
C ILE A 4 -3.53 4.87 0.69
N ALA A 5 -3.00 5.99 0.20
CA ALA A 5 -2.69 6.17 -1.21
C ALA A 5 -1.37 5.44 -1.54
N GLU A 6 -1.47 4.27 -2.15
CA GLU A 6 -0.31 3.50 -2.61
C GLU A 6 0.23 4.11 -3.91
N ILE A 7 1.22 4.96 -3.79
CA ILE A 7 1.97 5.50 -4.93
C ILE A 7 2.79 4.37 -5.58
N GLY A 8 3.35 3.48 -4.73
CA GLY A 8 4.07 2.32 -5.22
C GLY A 8 5.18 2.69 -6.19
N GLN A 9 5.05 2.24 -7.44
CA GLN A 9 5.98 2.52 -8.54
C GLN A 9 5.46 3.60 -9.52
N ASN A 10 4.27 4.16 -9.29
CA ASN A 10 3.60 5.10 -10.22
C ASN A 10 4.32 6.44 -10.40
N PHE A 11 5.38 6.69 -9.65
CA PHE A 11 6.28 7.83 -9.86
C PHE A 11 7.25 7.63 -11.04
N ASN A 12 7.26 6.45 -11.69
CA ASN A 12 8.02 6.14 -12.91
C ASN A 12 9.54 6.43 -12.79
N GLY A 13 10.10 6.36 -11.57
CA GLY A 13 11.50 6.66 -11.29
C GLY A 13 11.85 8.15 -11.28
N ASP A 14 10.86 9.04 -11.37
CA ASP A 14 11.02 10.49 -11.25
C ASP A 14 10.63 10.95 -9.84
N ILE A 15 11.61 11.44 -9.08
CA ILE A 15 11.39 11.91 -7.71
C ILE A 15 10.50 13.15 -7.65
N ASN A 16 10.50 14.00 -8.66
CA ASN A 16 9.61 15.16 -8.70
C ASN A 16 8.16 14.72 -8.91
N LEU A 17 7.93 13.70 -9.73
CA LEU A 17 6.61 13.09 -9.88
C LEU A 17 6.17 12.43 -8.57
N ALA A 18 7.09 11.75 -7.83
CA ALA A 18 6.78 11.19 -6.52
C ALA A 18 6.31 12.28 -5.52
N ILE A 19 6.99 13.42 -5.51
CA ILE A 19 6.61 14.58 -4.69
C ILE A 19 5.22 15.11 -5.10
N GLN A 20 4.96 15.26 -6.39
CA GLN A 20 3.64 15.69 -6.88
C GLN A 20 2.53 14.71 -6.48
N LEU A 21 2.79 13.40 -6.53
CA LEU A 21 1.86 12.36 -6.10
C LEU A 21 1.56 12.46 -4.60
N ILE A 22 2.56 12.70 -3.73
CA ILE A 22 2.35 12.93 -2.30
C ILE A 22 1.42 14.13 -2.06
N LEU A 23 1.76 15.28 -2.66
CA LEU A 23 1.00 16.52 -2.48
C LEU A 23 -0.46 16.34 -2.96
N LYS A 24 -0.64 15.70 -4.12
CA LYS A 24 -1.95 15.47 -4.68
C LYS A 24 -2.75 14.42 -3.88
N ALA A 25 -2.10 13.38 -3.33
CA ALA A 25 -2.75 12.43 -2.43
C ALA A 25 -3.26 13.13 -1.16
N LYS A 26 -2.45 13.99 -0.55
CA LYS A 26 -2.86 14.81 0.61
C LYS A 26 -4.03 15.71 0.27
N GLU A 27 -3.94 16.48 -0.81
CA GLU A 27 -5.00 17.39 -1.27
C GLU A 27 -6.32 16.64 -1.52
N SER A 28 -6.24 15.39 -1.97
CA SER A 28 -7.41 14.53 -2.26
C SER A 28 -7.91 13.74 -1.05
N GLY A 29 -7.37 13.97 0.16
CA GLY A 29 -7.88 13.42 1.40
C GLY A 29 -7.30 12.08 1.83
N ALA A 30 -6.14 11.67 1.31
CA ALA A 30 -5.39 10.54 1.85
C ALA A 30 -4.75 10.87 3.20
N ASP A 31 -4.72 9.88 4.09
CA ASP A 31 -4.06 9.95 5.39
C ASP A 31 -2.58 9.53 5.29
N VAL A 32 -2.27 8.66 4.33
CA VAL A 32 -0.96 8.04 4.15
C VAL A 32 -0.57 8.05 2.67
N ALA A 33 0.67 8.45 2.38
CA ALA A 33 1.33 8.24 1.10
C ALA A 33 2.29 7.06 1.22
N LYS A 34 2.04 5.99 0.44
CA LYS A 34 2.81 4.75 0.56
C LYS A 34 3.64 4.45 -0.68
N PHE A 35 4.84 3.92 -0.45
CA PHE A 35 5.82 3.52 -1.46
C PHE A 35 6.24 2.05 -1.32
N GLN A 36 7.11 1.60 -2.21
CA GLN A 36 7.70 0.26 -2.20
C GLN A 36 9.22 0.39 -2.20
N LEU A 37 9.87 -0.22 -1.20
CA LEU A 37 11.32 -0.19 -1.04
C LEU A 37 11.90 -1.59 -1.23
N TYR A 38 12.69 -1.77 -2.27
CA TYR A 38 13.27 -3.05 -2.66
C TYR A 38 14.62 -2.85 -3.36
N ASN A 39 15.39 -3.93 -3.44
CA ASN A 39 16.47 -4.07 -4.40
C ASN A 39 15.91 -4.78 -5.65
N ALA A 40 15.87 -4.09 -6.77
CA ALA A 40 15.22 -4.62 -7.97
C ALA A 40 15.87 -5.90 -8.49
N LYS A 41 17.22 -5.99 -8.41
CA LYS A 41 17.99 -7.15 -8.89
C LYS A 41 17.79 -8.38 -8.01
N GLU A 42 17.50 -8.21 -6.73
CA GLU A 42 17.24 -9.30 -5.79
C GLU A 42 15.79 -9.75 -5.79
N LEU A 43 14.86 -8.79 -5.93
CA LEU A 43 13.42 -9.05 -5.84
C LEU A 43 12.82 -9.58 -7.14
N PHE A 44 13.35 -9.16 -8.30
CA PHE A 44 12.77 -9.45 -9.61
C PHE A 44 13.74 -10.23 -10.49
N SER A 45 13.28 -11.34 -11.03
CA SER A 45 14.03 -12.06 -12.08
C SER A 45 14.04 -11.22 -13.36
N LYS A 46 15.20 -11.15 -14.02
CA LYS A 46 15.30 -10.55 -15.36
C LYS A 46 14.64 -11.43 -16.43
N ASN A 47 14.66 -12.75 -16.21
CA ASN A 47 14.15 -13.71 -17.18
C ASN A 47 12.61 -13.68 -17.20
N ASN A 48 12.03 -13.52 -18.39
CA ASN A 48 10.58 -13.52 -18.61
C ASN A 48 9.81 -12.45 -17.80
N ASN A 49 10.46 -11.37 -17.40
CA ASN A 49 9.83 -10.25 -16.70
C ASN A 49 9.82 -9.01 -17.59
N PRO A 50 8.70 -8.66 -18.24
CA PRO A 50 8.62 -7.48 -19.10
C PRO A 50 8.80 -6.17 -18.35
N TRP A 51 8.60 -6.19 -17.02
CA TRP A 51 8.72 -5.02 -16.16
C TRP A 51 10.08 -4.89 -15.46
N TYR A 52 11.08 -5.74 -15.78
CA TYR A 52 12.36 -5.75 -15.05
C TYR A 52 13.07 -4.39 -15.12
N GLU A 53 13.21 -3.81 -16.31
CA GLU A 53 13.88 -2.49 -16.48
C GLU A 53 13.06 -1.36 -15.81
N TYR A 54 11.73 -1.46 -15.83
CA TYR A 54 10.86 -0.54 -15.10
C TYR A 54 11.07 -0.67 -13.59
N ASN A 55 11.14 -1.88 -13.05
CA ASN A 55 11.40 -2.13 -11.64
C ASN A 55 12.79 -1.59 -11.21
N CYS A 56 13.81 -1.74 -12.07
CA CYS A 56 15.12 -1.15 -11.81
C CYS A 56 15.07 0.39 -11.80
N LYS A 57 14.29 0.99 -12.70
CA LYS A 57 14.12 2.44 -12.78
C LYS A 57 13.37 3.01 -11.58
N THR A 58 12.42 2.26 -11.04
CA THR A 58 11.56 2.67 -9.92
C THR A 58 12.09 2.23 -8.55
N GLU A 59 13.30 1.69 -8.48
CA GLU A 59 14.01 1.45 -7.20
C GLU A 59 14.33 2.77 -6.52
N ILE A 60 13.88 2.94 -5.27
CA ILE A 60 14.08 4.19 -4.51
C ILE A 60 15.38 4.07 -3.71
N THR A 61 16.27 5.05 -3.85
CA THR A 61 17.51 5.14 -3.07
C THR A 61 17.24 5.64 -1.65
N TYR A 62 18.13 5.33 -0.70
CA TYR A 62 18.00 5.81 0.69
C TYR A 62 17.88 7.35 0.79
N ASN A 63 18.63 8.08 -0.05
CA ASN A 63 18.53 9.55 -0.06
C ASN A 63 17.14 10.01 -0.52
N ASN A 64 16.56 9.36 -1.52
CA ASN A 64 15.22 9.68 -1.99
C ASN A 64 14.16 9.32 -0.93
N VAL A 65 14.32 8.22 -0.19
CA VAL A 65 13.44 7.88 0.94
C VAL A 65 13.39 9.01 1.96
N LYS A 66 14.55 9.59 2.34
CA LYS A 66 14.61 10.74 3.27
C LYS A 66 13.91 11.97 2.72
N ILE A 67 14.09 12.27 1.42
CA ILE A 67 13.41 13.40 0.78
C ILE A 67 11.89 13.20 0.80
N LEU A 68 11.41 12.04 0.40
CA LEU A 68 9.97 11.73 0.36
C LEU A 68 9.36 11.75 1.78
N LYS A 69 10.08 11.23 2.78
CA LYS A 69 9.65 11.30 4.19
C LYS A 69 9.53 12.75 4.64
N GLN A 70 10.54 13.61 4.33
CA GLN A 70 10.50 15.03 4.70
C GLN A 70 9.32 15.74 4.03
N VAL A 71 9.08 15.48 2.72
CA VAL A 71 7.92 16.05 2.01
C VAL A 71 6.60 15.65 2.68
N CYS A 72 6.49 14.38 3.10
CA CYS A 72 5.30 13.92 3.82
C CYS A 72 5.12 14.65 5.16
N ASP A 73 6.21 14.79 5.93
CA ASP A 73 6.17 15.48 7.23
C ASP A 73 5.81 16.97 7.09
N ASP A 74 6.38 17.64 6.10
CA ASP A 74 6.12 19.07 5.84
C ASP A 74 4.66 19.33 5.39
N ASN A 75 3.95 18.28 4.95
CA ASN A 75 2.58 18.37 4.45
C ASN A 75 1.55 17.61 5.31
N ASP A 76 1.91 17.22 6.53
CA ASP A 76 1.02 16.51 7.47
C ASP A 76 0.33 15.28 6.85
N ILE A 77 1.04 14.50 6.05
CA ILE A 77 0.62 13.19 5.55
C ILE A 77 1.59 12.11 6.06
N GLU A 78 1.10 10.95 6.49
CA GLU A 78 2.00 9.90 6.96
C GLU A 78 2.77 9.29 5.77
N PHE A 79 4.11 9.20 5.92
CA PHE A 79 4.94 8.40 5.02
C PHE A 79 4.91 6.93 5.46
N MET A 80 4.63 6.02 4.54
CA MET A 80 4.70 4.59 4.74
C MET A 80 5.41 3.92 3.56
N ALA A 81 6.03 2.76 3.80
CA ALA A 81 6.50 1.93 2.68
C ALA A 81 6.39 0.43 3.00
N SER A 82 6.16 -0.38 1.95
CA SER A 82 6.42 -1.80 2.01
C SER A 82 7.92 -2.03 1.86
N ALA A 83 8.56 -2.66 2.85
CA ALA A 83 9.92 -3.15 2.73
C ALA A 83 9.92 -4.59 2.22
N PHE A 84 10.86 -4.91 1.32
CA PHE A 84 10.97 -6.25 0.76
C PHE A 84 12.25 -7.00 1.20
N ASP A 85 13.11 -6.34 1.97
CA ASP A 85 14.33 -6.90 2.57
C ASP A 85 14.67 -6.21 3.89
N ILE A 86 15.64 -6.77 4.61
CA ILE A 86 16.07 -6.31 5.95
C ILE A 86 16.65 -4.90 5.89
N GLU A 87 17.46 -4.60 4.88
CA GLU A 87 18.12 -3.29 4.74
C GLU A 87 17.07 -2.16 4.62
N ARG A 88 15.99 -2.41 3.87
CA ARG A 88 14.90 -1.44 3.71
C ARG A 88 14.10 -1.26 5.01
N VAL A 89 13.98 -2.30 5.84
CA VAL A 89 13.43 -2.13 7.20
C VAL A 89 14.34 -1.23 8.04
N ASP A 90 15.67 -1.42 7.99
CA ASP A 90 16.62 -0.56 8.71
C ASP A 90 16.57 0.90 8.22
N TRP A 91 16.38 1.13 6.92
CA TRP A 91 16.16 2.47 6.38
C TRP A 91 14.91 3.12 6.98
N LEU A 92 13.78 2.39 6.98
CA LEU A 92 12.52 2.87 7.55
C LEU A 92 12.64 3.20 9.03
N GLU A 93 13.33 2.35 9.81
CA GLU A 93 13.58 2.63 11.22
C GLU A 93 14.44 3.89 11.41
N SER A 94 15.48 4.06 10.60
CA SER A 94 16.40 5.21 10.70
C SER A 94 15.73 6.56 10.40
N ILE A 95 14.66 6.57 9.57
CA ILE A 95 13.88 7.78 9.26
C ILE A 95 12.64 7.94 10.16
N GLY A 96 12.44 7.05 11.13
CA GLY A 96 11.40 7.16 12.13
C GLY A 96 9.98 6.95 11.61
N VAL A 97 9.72 5.94 10.78
CA VAL A 97 8.35 5.61 10.37
C VAL A 97 7.50 5.22 11.57
N LYS A 98 6.21 5.51 11.55
CA LYS A 98 5.29 5.18 12.64
C LYS A 98 4.96 3.70 12.69
N ARG A 99 4.88 3.03 11.54
CA ARG A 99 4.45 1.63 11.38
C ARG A 99 5.01 1.04 10.10
N HIS A 100 4.91 -0.28 9.96
CA HIS A 100 5.39 -1.03 8.82
C HIS A 100 4.27 -1.59 7.96
N LYS A 101 4.60 -1.94 6.72
CA LYS A 101 3.76 -2.68 5.79
C LYS A 101 4.51 -3.88 5.22
N LEU A 102 3.90 -5.04 5.31
CA LEU A 102 4.31 -6.25 4.61
C LEU A 102 3.34 -6.54 3.46
N ALA A 103 3.86 -6.54 2.24
CA ALA A 103 3.09 -6.86 1.05
C ALA A 103 2.73 -8.36 1.00
N SER A 104 1.67 -8.72 0.28
CA SER A 104 1.19 -10.10 0.15
C SER A 104 2.29 -11.08 -0.28
N ARG A 105 3.20 -10.67 -1.16
CA ARG A 105 4.31 -11.53 -1.63
C ARG A 105 5.36 -11.85 -0.55
N SER A 106 5.39 -11.07 0.53
CA SER A 106 6.36 -11.26 1.63
C SER A 106 5.81 -12.12 2.77
N ILE A 107 4.57 -12.64 2.68
CA ILE A 107 3.92 -13.33 3.78
C ILE A 107 4.60 -14.65 4.19
N ASN A 108 5.41 -15.24 3.32
CA ASN A 108 6.18 -16.44 3.60
C ASN A 108 7.68 -16.16 3.82
N ASN A 109 8.07 -14.89 4.03
CA ASN A 109 9.45 -14.50 4.31
C ASN A 109 9.63 -14.30 5.82
N ASP A 110 9.87 -15.41 6.53
CA ASP A 110 10.02 -15.41 8.00
C ASP A 110 11.14 -14.47 8.48
N VAL A 111 12.22 -14.37 7.71
CA VAL A 111 13.36 -13.50 8.05
C VAL A 111 12.93 -12.03 8.07
N LEU A 112 12.22 -11.60 7.03
CA LEU A 112 11.69 -10.23 6.95
C LEU A 112 10.61 -9.98 8.00
N ILE A 113 9.69 -10.94 8.20
CA ILE A 113 8.63 -10.85 9.21
C ILE A 113 9.26 -10.68 10.59
N ASN A 114 10.21 -11.54 10.96
CA ASN A 114 10.90 -11.46 12.26
C ASN A 114 11.65 -10.14 12.45
N LYS A 115 12.28 -9.62 11.40
CA LYS A 115 12.96 -8.31 11.43
C LYS A 115 11.97 -7.19 11.74
N VAL A 116 10.81 -7.18 11.06
CA VAL A 116 9.76 -6.17 11.30
C VAL A 116 9.16 -6.31 12.71
N LEU A 117 8.91 -7.54 13.19
CA LEU A 117 8.39 -7.77 14.54
C LEU A 117 9.31 -7.24 15.65
N GLN A 118 10.64 -7.31 15.45
CA GLN A 118 11.61 -6.76 16.40
C GLN A 118 11.49 -5.25 16.61
N THR A 119 10.87 -4.50 15.69
CA THR A 119 10.65 -3.06 15.82
C THR A 119 9.56 -2.73 16.85
N ASN A 120 8.73 -3.69 17.24
CA ASN A 120 7.56 -3.53 18.12
C ASN A 120 6.53 -2.49 17.63
N LYS A 121 6.63 -2.04 16.37
CA LYS A 121 5.66 -1.12 15.76
C LYS A 121 4.45 -1.85 15.19
N GLN A 122 3.34 -1.14 15.02
CA GLN A 122 2.21 -1.66 14.28
C GLN A 122 2.63 -2.06 12.86
N THR A 123 2.16 -3.21 12.40
CA THR A 123 2.48 -3.70 11.07
C THR A 123 1.21 -4.14 10.36
N LEU A 124 0.97 -3.55 9.19
CA LEU A 124 -0.09 -3.95 8.28
C LEU A 124 0.41 -5.07 7.38
N VAL A 125 -0.34 -6.16 7.28
CA VAL A 125 0.05 -7.35 6.49
C VAL A 125 -1.08 -7.69 5.52
N SER A 126 -0.83 -7.59 4.21
CA SER A 126 -1.79 -8.03 3.20
C SER A 126 -1.71 -9.53 2.95
N LEU A 127 -2.86 -10.21 2.88
CA LEU A 127 -2.95 -11.66 2.77
C LEU A 127 -3.33 -12.19 1.37
N GLY A 128 -3.17 -11.38 0.31
CA GLY A 128 -3.59 -11.76 -1.04
C GLY A 128 -2.86 -12.95 -1.67
N MET A 129 -1.70 -13.34 -1.13
CA MET A 129 -0.95 -14.55 -1.54
C MET A 129 -0.93 -15.64 -0.46
N TRP A 130 -1.62 -15.43 0.65
CA TRP A 130 -1.83 -16.44 1.67
C TRP A 130 -2.87 -17.44 1.20
N LYS A 131 -2.61 -18.73 1.38
CA LYS A 131 -3.44 -19.79 0.78
C LYS A 131 -4.28 -20.57 1.78
N ASP A 132 -3.93 -20.48 3.07
CA ASP A 132 -4.63 -21.22 4.10
C ASP A 132 -5.90 -20.50 4.53
N ALA A 133 -6.90 -21.26 4.98
CA ALA A 133 -8.16 -20.72 5.46
C ALA A 133 -8.01 -19.98 6.81
N GLU A 134 -7.06 -20.42 7.63
CA GLU A 134 -6.73 -19.78 8.89
C GLU A 134 -5.70 -18.68 8.69
N PHE A 135 -5.71 -17.65 9.54
CA PHE A 135 -4.74 -16.58 9.50
C PHE A 135 -3.32 -17.09 9.82
N PRO A 136 -2.25 -16.46 9.27
CA PRO A 136 -0.89 -16.81 9.64
C PRO A 136 -0.68 -16.66 11.16
N GLU A 137 -0.04 -17.67 11.78
CA GLU A 137 0.34 -17.62 13.19
C GLU A 137 1.51 -16.67 13.43
N ILE A 138 1.24 -15.35 13.40
CA ILE A 138 2.21 -14.33 13.75
C ILE A 138 1.93 -13.86 15.17
N ASN A 139 2.74 -14.30 16.13
CA ASN A 139 2.54 -14.00 17.55
C ASN A 139 2.89 -12.55 17.90
N SER A 140 2.04 -11.62 17.50
CA SER A 140 2.17 -10.20 17.84
C SER A 140 0.81 -9.48 17.83
N LYS A 141 0.50 -8.78 18.93
CA LYS A 141 -0.68 -7.92 19.01
C LYS A 141 -0.65 -6.69 18.09
N ASN A 142 0.52 -6.37 17.56
CA ASN A 142 0.73 -5.20 16.71
C ASN A 142 0.45 -5.50 15.23
N ILE A 143 0.14 -6.74 14.87
CA ILE A 143 -0.21 -7.13 13.50
C ILE A 143 -1.67 -6.79 13.21
N LYS A 144 -1.91 -6.20 12.04
CA LYS A 144 -3.23 -5.94 11.47
C LYS A 144 -3.27 -6.51 10.05
N PHE A 145 -4.14 -7.49 9.83
CA PHE A 145 -4.29 -8.11 8.51
C PHE A 145 -5.22 -7.29 7.61
N LEU A 146 -4.81 -7.13 6.36
CA LEU A 146 -5.64 -6.57 5.30
C LEU A 146 -6.07 -7.69 4.35
N HIS A 147 -7.37 -7.77 4.07
CA HIS A 147 -7.84 -8.57 2.96
C HIS A 147 -7.26 -8.01 1.65
N CYS A 148 -6.88 -8.90 0.73
CA CYS A 148 -6.26 -8.50 -0.51
C CYS A 148 -6.48 -9.59 -1.57
N ILE A 149 -6.65 -9.19 -2.83
CA ILE A 149 -6.62 -10.08 -3.99
C ILE A 149 -5.45 -9.65 -4.86
N SER A 150 -4.44 -10.51 -4.99
CA SER A 150 -3.22 -10.21 -5.75
C SER A 150 -3.42 -10.43 -7.25
N LYS A 151 -4.32 -9.66 -7.86
CA LYS A 151 -4.63 -9.62 -9.29
C LYS A 151 -4.80 -8.16 -9.73
N TYR A 152 -4.09 -7.72 -10.78
CA TYR A 152 -3.97 -6.32 -11.20
C TYR A 152 -4.39 -6.15 -12.67
N PRO A 153 -5.57 -5.57 -12.98
CA PRO A 153 -6.66 -5.21 -12.05
C PRO A 153 -7.46 -6.43 -11.57
N THR A 154 -8.06 -6.32 -10.39
CA THR A 154 -9.03 -7.31 -9.88
C THR A 154 -10.41 -7.02 -10.48
N PRO A 155 -11.08 -7.98 -11.15
CA PRO A 155 -12.47 -7.80 -11.56
C PRO A 155 -13.39 -7.68 -10.34
N LEU A 156 -14.38 -6.77 -10.36
CA LEU A 156 -15.31 -6.56 -9.24
C LEU A 156 -16.02 -7.86 -8.81
N LYS A 157 -16.36 -8.73 -9.74
CA LYS A 157 -17.01 -10.02 -9.47
C LYS A 157 -16.15 -10.99 -8.66
N ASP A 158 -14.82 -10.80 -8.62
CA ASP A 158 -13.89 -11.66 -7.91
C ASP A 158 -13.66 -11.18 -6.45
N VAL A 159 -14.18 -10.00 -6.08
CA VAL A 159 -13.88 -9.38 -4.76
C VAL A 159 -14.60 -10.08 -3.61
N ASN A 160 -15.83 -10.54 -3.80
CA ASN A 160 -16.62 -11.34 -2.84
C ASN A 160 -16.58 -10.80 -1.40
N LEU A 161 -16.80 -9.50 -1.20
CA LEU A 161 -16.72 -8.85 0.12
C LEU A 161 -17.74 -9.40 1.13
N ASP A 162 -18.84 -9.99 0.67
CA ASP A 162 -19.84 -10.66 1.52
C ASP A 162 -19.25 -11.81 2.34
N GLN A 163 -18.18 -12.43 1.87
CA GLN A 163 -17.47 -13.52 2.55
C GLN A 163 -16.36 -13.01 3.50
N ILE A 164 -16.06 -11.70 3.49
CA ILE A 164 -14.98 -11.13 4.27
C ILE A 164 -15.49 -10.62 5.62
N ASN A 165 -14.90 -11.14 6.70
CA ASN A 165 -15.17 -10.69 8.06
C ASN A 165 -14.20 -9.56 8.45
N PHE A 166 -14.70 -8.31 8.48
CA PHE A 166 -13.90 -7.14 8.87
C PHE A 166 -13.75 -6.97 10.41
N GLU A 167 -14.28 -7.88 11.23
CA GLU A 167 -13.84 -8.00 12.63
C GLU A 167 -12.47 -8.68 12.74
N LYS A 168 -12.16 -9.59 11.79
CA LYS A 168 -10.88 -10.29 11.69
C LYS A 168 -9.88 -9.54 10.80
N TYR A 169 -10.32 -9.10 9.61
CA TYR A 169 -9.53 -8.24 8.74
C TYR A 169 -9.68 -6.78 9.16
N PHE A 170 -8.56 -6.13 9.44
CA PHE A 170 -8.57 -4.72 9.85
C PHE A 170 -8.88 -3.78 8.67
N GLY A 171 -8.64 -4.21 7.45
CA GLY A 171 -8.87 -3.40 6.25
C GLY A 171 -8.79 -4.19 4.96
N PHE A 172 -8.81 -3.44 3.86
CA PHE A 172 -8.82 -3.97 2.51
C PHE A 172 -7.76 -3.28 1.63
N SER A 173 -6.90 -4.09 0.98
CA SER A 173 -5.97 -3.65 -0.06
C SER A 173 -6.61 -3.92 -1.41
N ASP A 174 -7.08 -2.86 -2.08
CA ASP A 174 -7.99 -2.90 -3.23
C ASP A 174 -7.23 -2.69 -4.55
N HIS A 175 -7.33 -3.66 -5.47
CA HIS A 175 -6.75 -3.62 -6.81
C HIS A 175 -7.82 -3.59 -7.92
N THR A 176 -9.06 -3.25 -7.59
CA THR A 176 -10.13 -3.08 -8.60
C THR A 176 -9.99 -1.75 -9.34
N VAL A 177 -10.65 -1.62 -10.49
CA VAL A 177 -10.81 -0.32 -11.17
C VAL A 177 -11.93 0.47 -10.50
N GLY A 178 -11.73 1.77 -10.27
CA GLY A 178 -12.68 2.63 -9.56
C GLY A 178 -12.65 2.42 -8.04
N ILE A 179 -13.64 2.96 -7.32
CA ILE A 179 -13.67 2.99 -5.85
C ILE A 179 -14.83 2.17 -5.24
N THR A 180 -15.63 1.52 -6.05
CA THR A 180 -16.83 0.79 -5.57
C THR A 180 -16.51 -0.26 -4.52
N ALA A 181 -15.46 -1.07 -4.73
CA ALA A 181 -15.07 -2.10 -3.77
C ALA A 181 -14.54 -1.49 -2.47
N SER A 182 -13.79 -0.39 -2.55
CA SER A 182 -13.31 0.38 -1.40
C SER A 182 -14.48 0.93 -0.54
N CYS A 183 -15.46 1.58 -1.17
CA CYS A 183 -16.67 2.07 -0.48
C CYS A 183 -17.46 0.94 0.19
N ALA A 184 -17.63 -0.17 -0.53
CA ALA A 184 -18.31 -1.35 0.00
C ALA A 184 -17.57 -1.95 1.21
N ALA A 185 -16.23 -2.02 1.17
CA ALA A 185 -15.43 -2.51 2.28
C ALA A 185 -15.53 -1.60 3.51
N LEU A 186 -15.48 -0.27 3.35
CA LEU A 186 -15.71 0.70 4.43
C LEU A 186 -17.08 0.52 5.07
N SER A 187 -18.15 0.44 4.26
CA SER A 187 -19.53 0.22 4.74
C SER A 187 -19.70 -1.10 5.50
N ARG A 188 -18.83 -2.08 5.25
CA ARG A 188 -18.82 -3.38 5.95
C ARG A 188 -17.89 -3.41 7.16
N GLY A 189 -17.27 -2.28 7.52
CA GLY A 189 -16.49 -2.12 8.74
C GLY A 189 -14.98 -2.17 8.58
N ALA A 190 -14.44 -2.19 7.34
CA ALA A 190 -13.01 -2.00 7.12
C ALA A 190 -12.54 -0.67 7.75
N LYS A 191 -11.45 -0.72 8.49
CA LYS A 191 -10.86 0.47 9.14
C LYS A 191 -9.78 1.14 8.31
N ILE A 192 -9.22 0.41 7.34
CA ILE A 192 -8.20 0.89 6.41
C ILE A 192 -8.58 0.46 4.99
N ILE A 193 -8.48 1.39 4.06
CA ILE A 193 -8.41 1.11 2.61
C ILE A 193 -7.01 1.46 2.12
N GLU A 194 -6.33 0.50 1.51
CA GLU A 194 -5.10 0.71 0.76
C GLU A 194 -5.41 0.55 -0.73
N LYS A 195 -5.10 1.56 -1.54
CA LYS A 195 -5.34 1.48 -2.97
C LYS A 195 -4.30 2.29 -3.76
N HIS A 196 -3.86 1.74 -4.88
CA HIS A 196 -2.93 2.44 -5.78
C HIS A 196 -3.46 3.82 -6.18
N PHE A 197 -2.54 4.78 -6.32
CA PHE A 197 -2.82 6.17 -6.65
C PHE A 197 -1.94 6.65 -7.80
N THR A 198 -2.51 7.40 -8.74
CA THR A 198 -1.81 7.99 -9.88
C THR A 198 -2.40 9.34 -10.25
N LEU A 199 -1.64 10.19 -10.90
CA LEU A 199 -2.16 11.43 -11.49
C LEU A 199 -2.93 11.16 -12.79
N ASP A 200 -2.52 10.13 -13.55
CA ASP A 200 -3.15 9.76 -14.82
C ASP A 200 -3.05 8.24 -15.02
N LYS A 201 -4.18 7.60 -15.31
CA LYS A 201 -4.28 6.15 -15.53
C LYS A 201 -3.67 5.70 -16.87
N GLU A 202 -3.46 6.63 -17.79
CA GLU A 202 -2.86 6.37 -19.10
C GLU A 202 -1.31 6.39 -19.06
N MET A 203 -0.71 6.73 -17.91
CA MET A 203 0.74 6.69 -17.76
C MET A 203 1.28 5.27 -17.91
N PHE A 204 2.54 5.18 -18.38
CA PHE A 204 3.22 3.89 -18.54
C PHE A 204 3.58 3.28 -17.19
N GLY A 205 3.14 2.06 -16.94
CA GLY A 205 3.41 1.28 -15.72
C GLY A 205 2.35 0.22 -15.46
N PRO A 206 2.65 -0.80 -14.66
CA PRO A 206 1.74 -1.92 -14.44
C PRO A 206 0.52 -1.57 -13.60
N ASP A 207 0.62 -0.56 -12.72
CA ASP A 207 -0.36 -0.33 -11.66
C ASP A 207 -1.31 0.85 -11.92
N HIS A 208 -1.01 1.70 -12.94
CA HIS A 208 -1.80 2.91 -13.21
C HIS A 208 -3.27 2.61 -13.51
N VAL A 209 -3.54 1.54 -14.24
CA VAL A 209 -4.91 1.19 -14.68
C VAL A 209 -5.85 0.86 -13.51
N CYS A 210 -5.35 0.28 -12.41
CA CYS A 210 -6.13 -0.03 -11.21
C CYS A 210 -6.00 1.02 -10.12
N SER A 211 -5.24 2.09 -10.37
CA SER A 211 -5.03 3.18 -9.42
C SER A 211 -6.24 4.11 -9.34
N MET A 212 -6.41 4.77 -8.20
CA MET A 212 -7.30 5.92 -8.07
C MET A 212 -6.67 7.13 -8.76
N SER A 213 -7.48 7.89 -9.48
CA SER A 213 -7.16 9.27 -9.85
C SER A 213 -7.37 10.21 -8.64
N PRO A 214 -6.89 11.48 -8.69
CA PRO A 214 -7.16 12.46 -7.63
C PRO A 214 -8.65 12.65 -7.34
N ASN A 215 -9.49 12.67 -8.37
CA ASN A 215 -10.93 12.80 -8.20
C ASN A 215 -11.57 11.57 -7.54
N GLU A 216 -11.14 10.36 -7.91
CA GLU A 216 -11.62 9.13 -7.27
C GLU A 216 -11.20 9.05 -5.79
N LEU A 217 -9.98 9.46 -5.47
CA LEU A 217 -9.51 9.53 -4.09
C LEU A 217 -10.31 10.56 -3.29
N LEU A 218 -10.57 11.74 -3.83
CA LEU A 218 -11.40 12.76 -3.20
C LEU A 218 -12.83 12.23 -2.94
N GLN A 219 -13.43 11.55 -3.90
CA GLN A 219 -14.76 10.94 -3.72
C GLN A 219 -14.74 9.87 -2.63
N LEU A 220 -13.70 9.05 -2.56
CA LEU A 220 -13.55 8.03 -1.51
C LEU A 220 -13.35 8.67 -0.13
N SER A 221 -12.58 9.77 -0.03
CA SER A 221 -12.38 10.47 1.24
C SER A 221 -13.67 11.13 1.75
N ILE A 222 -14.44 11.77 0.86
CA ILE A 222 -15.76 12.32 1.20
C ILE A 222 -16.69 11.21 1.68
N PHE A 223 -16.74 10.08 0.96
CA PHE A 223 -17.56 8.94 1.35
C PHE A 223 -17.17 8.40 2.74
N ARG A 224 -15.85 8.27 3.04
CA ARG A 224 -15.36 7.87 4.35
C ARG A 224 -15.83 8.82 5.44
N ASP A 225 -15.68 10.13 5.24
CA ASP A 225 -16.02 11.15 6.24
C ASP A 225 -17.52 11.18 6.52
N GLU A 226 -18.36 11.09 5.47
CA GLU A 226 -19.80 10.99 5.61
C GLU A 226 -20.23 9.69 6.30
N LEU A 227 -19.59 8.57 5.98
CA LEU A 227 -19.86 7.28 6.63
C LEU A 227 -19.51 7.32 8.13
N GLU A 228 -18.40 7.98 8.51
CA GLU A 228 -18.01 8.13 9.94
C GLU A 228 -19.04 8.94 10.74
N VAL A 229 -19.70 9.89 10.11
CA VAL A 229 -20.81 10.65 10.75
C VAL A 229 -22.06 9.79 10.93
N CYS A 230 -22.28 8.81 10.04
CA CYS A 230 -23.45 7.92 10.09
C CYS A 230 -23.34 6.78 11.13
N LEU A 231 -22.11 6.47 11.60
CA LEU A 231 -21.82 5.34 12.50
C LEU A 231 -21.58 5.78 13.94
#